data_cea613da7360019ed6250b32bed37d49
#
_entry.id   cea613da7360019ed6250b32bed37d49
#
_cell.length_a   1.000
_cell.length_b   1.000
_cell.length_c   1.000
_cell.angle_alpha   90.00
_cell.angle_beta   90.00
_cell.angle_gamma   90.00
#
_symmetry.space_group_name_H-M   'P 1'
#
loop_
_entity.id
_entity.type
_entity.pdbx_description
1 polymer ?
#
loop_
_entity_poly.entity_id
_entity_poly.type
_entity_poly.pdbx_seq_one_letter_code
_entity_poly.pdbx_strand_id
1 'polypeptide(L)'
;EYYEFIEDVFSKIYYIMPDDGRLALNIPYEVNYKKSGGGRTFLASKIWNILEKIGYQYSTTIDLNETSPHKSKLTAWGSWLSPSAPYVYNPKECVIVCYKKVWKRITKGTSYFNESNKKEFIKYVAGVWDYRAETQKLTEANYSLDIPLPAIKMFSWKEDIVLDPFFGSGTTGLACEMLGRRWIGIELSENYQNIAVKRIKDYVKIQRSKKEFF
;
A
#
# COMPACT_ATOMS: atom_id res chain seq x y z
N GLU A 1 -3.34 21.14 7.59
CA GLU A 1 -4.15 20.76 6.41
C GLU A 1 -3.91 19.30 5.99
N TYR A 2 -2.71 18.88 5.47
CA TYR A 2 -2.48 17.51 5.03
C TYR A 2 -2.61 16.47 6.17
N TYR A 3 -1.98 16.72 7.31
CA TYR A 3 -2.02 15.80 8.44
C TYR A 3 -3.40 15.75 9.11
N GLU A 4 -4.11 16.85 9.16
CA GLU A 4 -5.50 16.92 9.64
C GLU A 4 -6.44 16.12 8.74
N PHE A 5 -6.26 16.22 7.43
CA PHE A 5 -7.00 15.42 6.46
C PHE A 5 -6.72 13.91 6.65
N ILE A 6 -5.47 13.51 6.83
CA ILE A 6 -5.09 12.12 7.10
C ILE A 6 -5.70 11.64 8.42
N GLU A 7 -5.66 12.46 9.47
CA GLU A 7 -6.27 12.15 10.79
C GLU A 7 -7.79 11.96 10.64
N ASP A 8 -8.47 12.82 9.90
CA ASP A 8 -9.93 12.73 9.66
C ASP A 8 -10.30 11.44 8.90
N VAL A 9 -9.60 11.14 7.80
CA VAL A 9 -9.85 9.94 6.99
C VAL A 9 -9.65 8.67 7.83
N PHE A 10 -8.51 8.53 8.52
CA PHE A 10 -8.22 7.31 9.27
C PHE A 10 -9.03 7.20 10.56
N SER A 11 -9.50 8.30 11.15
CA SER A 11 -10.47 8.28 12.24
C SER A 11 -11.82 7.70 11.81
N LYS A 12 -12.31 8.10 10.64
CA LYS A 12 -13.56 7.55 10.06
C LYS A 12 -13.42 6.07 9.74
N ILE A 13 -12.28 5.67 9.17
CA ILE A 13 -11.99 4.26 8.88
C ILE A 13 -11.93 3.45 10.18
N TYR A 14 -11.24 3.96 11.21
CA TYR A 14 -11.16 3.32 12.52
C TYR A 14 -12.55 3.09 13.11
N TYR A 15 -13.44 4.07 13.00
CA TYR A 15 -14.81 3.98 13.50
C TYR A 15 -15.59 2.83 12.88
N ILE A 16 -15.56 2.68 11.54
CA ILE A 16 -16.31 1.64 10.81
C ILE A 16 -15.59 0.28 10.78
N MET A 17 -14.30 0.24 11.08
CA MET A 17 -13.50 -0.98 11.06
C MET A 17 -13.91 -1.93 12.19
N PRO A 18 -14.05 -3.26 11.96
CA PRO A 18 -14.27 -4.23 13.03
C PRO A 18 -13.08 -4.27 14.00
N ASP A 19 -13.29 -4.75 15.23
CA ASP A 19 -12.26 -4.75 16.27
C ASP A 19 -11.01 -5.58 15.90
N ASP A 20 -11.15 -6.59 15.05
CA ASP A 20 -10.04 -7.39 14.47
C ASP A 20 -9.61 -6.90 13.08
N GLY A 21 -10.07 -5.72 12.66
CA GLY A 21 -9.73 -5.10 11.39
C GLY A 21 -8.25 -4.70 11.34
N ARG A 22 -7.68 -4.74 10.14
CA ARG A 22 -6.27 -4.47 9.86
C ARG A 22 -6.13 -3.35 8.86
N LEU A 23 -5.10 -2.55 9.03
CA LEU A 23 -4.67 -1.52 8.11
C LEU A 23 -3.25 -1.86 7.62
N ALA A 24 -3.05 -1.83 6.30
CA ALA A 24 -1.73 -1.90 5.67
C ALA A 24 -1.56 -0.62 4.84
N LEU A 25 -0.73 0.28 5.30
CA LEU A 25 -0.55 1.61 4.72
C LEU A 25 0.81 1.73 4.04
N ASN A 26 0.82 1.81 2.71
CA ASN A 26 2.04 2.08 1.94
C ASN A 26 2.34 3.58 1.94
N ILE A 27 3.53 3.96 2.37
CA ILE A 27 4.02 5.34 2.37
C ILE A 27 5.54 5.40 2.19
N PRO A 28 6.10 6.50 1.67
CA PRO A 28 7.54 6.74 1.72
C PRO A 28 8.00 6.98 3.16
N TYR A 29 9.21 6.54 3.48
CA TYR A 29 9.81 6.85 4.78
C TYR A 29 9.97 8.34 5.00
N GLU A 30 10.40 9.06 3.97
CA GLU A 30 10.62 10.50 4.03
C GLU A 30 10.12 11.23 2.79
N VAL A 31 9.79 12.49 2.98
CA VAL A 31 9.46 13.42 1.90
C VAL A 31 10.34 14.66 2.00
N ASN A 32 10.68 15.23 0.83
CA ASN A 32 11.53 16.39 0.73
C ASN A 32 10.75 17.56 0.13
N TYR A 33 10.51 18.57 0.95
CA TYR A 33 9.76 19.79 0.59
C TYR A 33 10.66 20.94 0.09
N LYS A 34 11.89 20.65 -0.37
CA LYS A 34 12.82 21.73 -0.84
C LYS A 34 12.21 22.68 -1.85
N LYS A 35 11.36 22.19 -2.76
CA LYS A 35 10.70 23.04 -3.77
C LYS A 35 9.71 24.05 -3.18
N SER A 36 9.19 23.80 -1.99
CA SER A 36 8.26 24.67 -1.26
C SER A 36 8.90 25.38 -0.06
N GLY A 37 10.25 25.46 -0.03
CA GLY A 37 10.97 26.14 1.06
C GLY A 37 11.09 25.33 2.35
N GLY A 38 10.61 24.08 2.37
CA GLY A 38 10.70 23.17 3.52
C GLY A 38 11.94 22.26 3.50
N GLY A 39 12.17 21.60 4.63
CA GLY A 39 13.22 20.60 4.81
C GLY A 39 12.73 19.17 4.48
N ARG A 40 13.52 18.19 4.89
CA ARG A 40 13.14 16.78 4.92
C ARG A 40 12.23 16.51 6.11
N THR A 41 11.25 15.63 5.90
CA THR A 41 10.37 15.16 6.95
C THR A 41 10.36 13.64 6.96
N PHE A 42 10.54 13.02 8.11
CA PHE A 42 10.33 11.60 8.30
C PHE A 42 8.83 11.33 8.36
N LEU A 43 8.23 11.09 7.19
CA LEU A 43 6.79 11.00 7.00
C LEU A 43 6.22 9.79 7.74
N ALA A 44 6.89 8.63 7.66
CA ALA A 44 6.42 7.40 8.30
C ALA A 44 6.18 7.56 9.80
N SER A 45 7.11 8.26 10.52
CA SER A 45 6.94 8.54 11.94
C SER A 45 5.76 9.47 12.22
N LYS A 46 5.58 10.52 11.41
CA LYS A 46 4.45 11.46 11.61
C LYS A 46 3.11 10.79 11.37
N ILE A 47 3.00 9.97 10.35
CA ILE A 47 1.77 9.23 10.05
C ILE A 47 1.51 8.20 11.14
N TRP A 48 2.54 7.47 11.60
CA TRP A 48 2.36 6.54 12.71
C TRP A 48 1.83 7.25 13.98
N ASN A 49 2.38 8.39 14.37
CA ASN A 49 1.91 9.14 15.53
C ASN A 49 0.42 9.54 15.41
N ILE A 50 -0.06 9.85 14.20
CA ILE A 50 -1.48 10.12 13.94
C ILE A 50 -2.31 8.84 14.13
N LEU A 51 -1.89 7.72 13.55
CA LEU A 51 -2.60 6.45 13.68
C LEU A 51 -2.66 5.99 15.15
N GLU A 52 -1.55 6.09 15.88
CA GLU A 52 -1.48 5.76 17.31
C GLU A 52 -2.41 6.64 18.14
N LYS A 53 -2.45 7.95 17.89
CA LYS A 53 -3.37 8.91 18.53
C LYS A 53 -4.84 8.56 18.28
N ILE A 54 -5.20 8.07 17.07
CA ILE A 54 -6.55 7.60 16.75
C ILE A 54 -6.90 6.33 17.55
N GLY A 55 -5.91 5.51 17.90
CA GLY A 55 -6.08 4.28 18.68
C GLY A 55 -5.64 3.00 17.95
N TYR A 56 -5.07 3.10 16.74
CA TYR A 56 -4.50 1.93 16.06
C TYR A 56 -3.34 1.33 16.85
N GLN A 57 -3.27 0.00 16.86
CA GLN A 57 -2.22 -0.76 17.50
C GLN A 57 -1.18 -1.19 16.45
N TYR A 58 0.08 -0.91 16.71
CA TYR A 58 1.19 -1.28 15.82
C TYR A 58 1.39 -2.81 15.80
N SER A 59 1.60 -3.36 14.60
CA SER A 59 2.00 -4.74 14.42
C SER A 59 3.42 -4.84 13.88
N THR A 60 3.68 -4.26 12.72
CA THR A 60 5.01 -4.30 12.07
C THR A 60 5.12 -3.22 11.00
N THR A 61 6.34 -3.00 10.54
CA THR A 61 6.64 -2.26 9.32
C THR A 61 7.36 -3.20 8.35
N ILE A 62 6.93 -3.20 7.10
CA ILE A 62 7.52 -4.01 6.03
C ILE A 62 8.27 -3.07 5.10
N ASP A 63 9.54 -3.32 4.89
CA ASP A 63 10.36 -2.56 3.96
C ASP A 63 10.03 -2.93 2.51
N LEU A 64 9.91 -1.94 1.65
CA LEU A 64 9.74 -2.14 0.22
C LEU A 64 11.08 -1.98 -0.50
N ASN A 65 11.52 -3.04 -1.18
CA ASN A 65 12.76 -3.07 -1.94
C ASN A 65 12.45 -3.01 -3.44
N GLU A 66 12.67 -1.84 -4.04
CA GLU A 66 12.48 -1.66 -5.47
C GLU A 66 13.59 -2.38 -6.26
N THR A 67 13.19 -3.33 -7.09
CA THR A 67 14.11 -4.15 -7.91
C THR A 67 14.16 -3.72 -9.38
N SER A 68 13.53 -2.58 -9.74
CA SER A 68 13.53 -2.06 -11.11
C SER A 68 14.93 -1.71 -11.59
N PRO A 69 15.29 -2.00 -12.84
CA PRO A 69 16.63 -1.71 -13.38
C PRO A 69 16.89 -0.21 -13.57
N HIS A 70 15.85 0.61 -13.57
CA HIS A 70 15.94 2.06 -13.79
C HIS A 70 16.04 2.81 -12.47
N LYS A 71 17.15 2.64 -11.75
CA LYS A 71 17.47 3.55 -10.65
C LYS A 71 17.84 4.91 -11.22
N SER A 72 17.14 5.96 -10.81
CA SER A 72 17.52 7.34 -11.16
C SER A 72 18.98 7.55 -10.78
N LYS A 73 19.80 8.03 -11.74
CA LYS A 73 21.20 8.39 -11.45
C LYS A 73 21.17 9.51 -10.42
N LEU A 74 21.70 9.24 -9.24
CA LEU A 74 21.89 10.25 -8.23
C LEU A 74 22.94 11.25 -8.71
N THR A 75 22.52 12.49 -8.97
CA THR A 75 23.39 13.57 -9.48
C THR A 75 23.71 14.65 -8.45
N ALA A 76 23.05 14.60 -7.28
CA ALA A 76 23.21 15.57 -6.22
C ALA A 76 23.71 14.87 -4.94
N TRP A 77 24.96 15.06 -4.60
CA TRP A 77 25.63 14.39 -3.47
C TRP A 77 25.88 15.28 -2.27
N GLY A 78 25.49 16.57 -2.35
CA GLY A 78 25.83 17.55 -1.33
C GLY A 78 27.32 17.90 -1.39
N SER A 79 27.99 17.97 -0.24
CA SER A 79 29.41 18.18 -0.18
C SER A 79 30.18 16.90 -0.55
N TRP A 80 30.85 16.92 -1.68
CA TRP A 80 31.81 15.90 -2.10
C TRP A 80 33.16 16.12 -1.40
N LEU A 81 33.80 15.07 -0.95
CA LEU A 81 35.07 15.08 -0.23
C LEU A 81 35.10 15.86 1.11
N SER A 82 33.92 16.20 1.66
CA SER A 82 33.84 16.95 2.92
C SER A 82 32.61 16.46 3.72
N PRO A 83 32.72 16.30 5.04
CA PRO A 83 31.61 15.96 5.91
C PRO A 83 30.70 17.16 6.22
N SER A 84 30.89 18.34 5.61
CA SER A 84 30.17 19.55 5.96
C SER A 84 28.68 19.48 5.64
N ALA A 85 28.28 18.90 4.49
CA ALA A 85 26.87 18.76 4.10
C ALA A 85 26.65 17.62 3.08
N PRO A 86 27.02 16.37 3.40
CA PRO A 86 26.75 15.25 2.50
C PRO A 86 25.24 15.03 2.35
N TYR A 87 24.80 14.69 1.15
CA TYR A 87 23.39 14.40 0.87
C TYR A 87 23.18 12.90 0.72
N VAL A 88 22.43 12.31 1.63
CA VAL A 88 22.01 10.90 1.53
C VAL A 88 20.58 10.87 0.99
N TYR A 89 20.39 10.23 -0.15
CA TYR A 89 19.08 10.02 -0.76
C TYR A 89 18.47 8.72 -0.26
N ASN A 90 17.25 8.81 0.26
CA ASN A 90 16.48 7.65 0.66
C ASN A 90 15.18 7.56 -0.17
N PRO A 91 15.13 6.73 -1.22
CA PRO A 91 13.94 6.54 -2.04
C PRO A 91 13.00 5.47 -1.49
N LYS A 92 13.29 4.89 -0.32
CA LYS A 92 12.56 3.74 0.20
C LYS A 92 11.16 4.11 0.66
N GLU A 93 10.27 3.15 0.45
CA GLU A 93 8.92 3.12 0.98
C GLU A 93 8.76 1.97 1.97
N CYS A 94 7.70 2.03 2.75
CA CYS A 94 7.32 0.95 3.66
C CYS A 94 5.82 0.73 3.66
N VAL A 95 5.42 -0.43 4.19
CA VAL A 95 4.03 -0.71 4.55
C VAL A 95 3.95 -0.77 6.07
N ILE A 96 3.29 0.23 6.68
CA ILE A 96 2.94 0.18 8.11
C ILE A 96 1.73 -0.73 8.26
N VAL A 97 1.86 -1.78 9.07
CA VAL A 97 0.78 -2.71 9.39
C VAL A 97 0.32 -2.47 10.81
N CYS A 98 -0.95 -2.19 10.97
CA CYS A 98 -1.57 -2.00 12.28
C CYS A 98 -2.99 -2.60 12.31
N TYR A 99 -3.60 -2.62 13.49
CA TYR A 99 -4.93 -3.19 13.71
C TYR A 99 -5.71 -2.33 14.69
N LYS A 100 -7.03 -2.54 14.75
CA LYS A 100 -7.89 -1.73 15.63
C LYS A 100 -7.71 -2.07 17.10
N LYS A 101 -8.14 -3.25 17.55
CA LYS A 101 -8.06 -3.67 18.97
C LYS A 101 -7.45 -5.04 19.14
N VAL A 102 -7.73 -5.99 18.24
CA VAL A 102 -7.32 -7.38 18.37
C VAL A 102 -6.59 -7.83 17.12
N TRP A 103 -5.33 -8.25 17.27
CA TRP A 103 -4.53 -8.77 16.15
C TRP A 103 -5.04 -10.09 15.61
N LYS A 104 -5.39 -11.03 16.50
CA LYS A 104 -5.92 -12.33 16.10
C LYS A 104 -7.33 -12.16 15.55
N ARG A 105 -7.57 -12.64 14.32
CA ARG A 105 -8.88 -12.58 13.70
C ARG A 105 -9.92 -13.33 14.53
N ILE A 106 -11.03 -12.66 14.85
CA ILE A 106 -12.17 -13.21 15.57
C ILE A 106 -13.02 -14.07 14.64
N THR A 107 -13.27 -13.56 13.44
CA THR A 107 -13.99 -14.27 12.38
C THR A 107 -13.07 -15.27 11.68
N LYS A 108 -13.62 -16.43 11.34
CA LYS A 108 -12.94 -17.42 10.50
C LYS A 108 -13.37 -17.24 9.06
N GLY A 109 -12.43 -17.40 8.14
CA GLY A 109 -12.67 -17.32 6.70
C GLY A 109 -11.71 -18.23 5.95
N THR A 110 -11.78 -18.23 4.62
CA THR A 110 -10.90 -19.03 3.78
C THR A 110 -9.57 -18.32 3.57
N SER A 111 -8.47 -18.96 3.99
CA SER A 111 -7.12 -18.45 3.76
C SER A 111 -6.73 -18.55 2.29
N TYR A 112 -5.90 -17.60 1.85
CA TYR A 112 -5.17 -17.73 0.59
C TYR A 112 -4.09 -18.82 0.70
N PHE A 113 -3.39 -18.88 1.84
CA PHE A 113 -2.27 -19.77 2.04
C PHE A 113 -2.70 -21.19 2.43
N ASN A 114 -2.00 -22.17 1.85
CA ASN A 114 -2.12 -23.60 2.12
C ASN A 114 -0.74 -24.26 1.91
N GLU A 115 -0.64 -25.56 2.05
CA GLU A 115 0.64 -26.29 1.94
C GLU A 115 1.33 -26.10 0.56
N SER A 116 0.57 -25.91 -0.52
CA SER A 116 1.16 -25.78 -1.85
C SER A 116 1.87 -24.44 -2.09
N ASN A 117 1.49 -23.39 -1.35
CA ASN A 117 2.07 -22.05 -1.47
C ASN A 117 2.79 -21.56 -0.20
N LYS A 118 3.18 -22.48 0.67
CA LYS A 118 3.91 -22.18 1.91
C LYS A 118 5.20 -21.38 1.69
N LYS A 119 5.93 -21.62 0.60
CA LYS A 119 7.15 -20.86 0.26
C LYS A 119 6.84 -19.37 0.03
N GLU A 120 5.70 -19.06 -0.58
CA GLU A 120 5.24 -17.69 -0.78
C GLU A 120 4.92 -17.01 0.55
N PHE A 121 4.25 -17.72 1.47
CA PHE A 121 4.01 -17.23 2.83
C PHE A 121 5.31 -16.89 3.56
N ILE A 122 6.30 -17.81 3.53
CA ILE A 122 7.60 -17.61 4.17
C ILE A 122 8.31 -16.38 3.61
N LYS A 123 8.22 -16.15 2.29
CA LYS A 123 8.78 -14.95 1.66
C LYS A 123 8.14 -13.66 2.22
N TYR A 124 6.83 -13.65 2.42
CA TYR A 124 6.13 -12.43 2.87
C TYR A 124 6.32 -12.12 4.36
N VAL A 125 6.58 -13.14 5.20
CA VAL A 125 6.87 -12.89 6.63
C VAL A 125 8.30 -12.41 6.89
N ALA A 126 9.15 -12.36 5.86
CA ALA A 126 10.53 -11.90 6.01
C ALA A 126 10.68 -10.39 6.31
N GLY A 127 9.61 -9.62 6.24
CA GLY A 127 9.62 -8.19 6.58
C GLY A 127 10.22 -7.28 5.51
N VAL A 128 10.64 -7.82 4.37
CA VAL A 128 11.08 -7.08 3.19
C VAL A 128 10.38 -7.65 1.96
N TRP A 129 9.67 -6.79 1.23
CA TRP A 129 9.00 -7.18 -0.01
C TRP A 129 9.68 -6.56 -1.22
N ASP A 130 10.08 -7.40 -2.16
CA ASP A 130 10.56 -6.94 -3.46
C ASP A 130 9.38 -6.53 -4.33
N TYR A 131 9.50 -5.40 -4.98
CA TYR A 131 8.54 -4.93 -5.96
C TYR A 131 9.22 -4.32 -7.18
N ARG A 132 8.52 -4.30 -8.30
CA ARG A 132 8.91 -3.56 -9.50
C ARG A 132 8.04 -2.33 -9.62
N ALA A 133 8.67 -1.19 -9.92
CA ALA A 133 7.91 0.03 -10.17
C ALA A 133 6.95 -0.19 -11.33
N GLU A 134 5.74 0.40 -11.22
CA GLU A 134 4.77 0.41 -12.30
C GLU A 134 5.30 1.30 -13.43
N THR A 135 5.40 0.73 -14.63
CA THR A 135 5.92 1.45 -15.82
C THR A 135 4.86 2.23 -16.56
N GLN A 136 3.60 1.78 -16.46
CA GLN A 136 2.48 2.47 -17.08
C GLN A 136 2.00 3.61 -16.20
N LYS A 137 2.20 4.85 -16.64
CA LYS A 137 1.72 6.03 -15.91
C LYS A 137 0.21 6.22 -16.10
N LEU A 138 -0.58 5.59 -15.23
CA LEU A 138 -2.04 5.71 -15.22
C LEU A 138 -2.53 6.92 -14.43
N THR A 139 -1.84 7.24 -13.33
CA THR A 139 -2.09 8.38 -12.44
C THR A 139 -0.75 8.97 -12.03
N GLU A 140 -0.75 10.09 -11.31
CA GLU A 140 0.50 10.72 -10.84
C GLU A 140 1.27 9.84 -9.85
N ALA A 141 0.56 9.02 -9.07
CA ALA A 141 1.12 8.21 -7.98
C ALA A 141 0.58 6.77 -7.99
N ASN A 142 0.56 6.14 -9.17
CA ASN A 142 0.18 4.73 -9.25
C ASN A 142 1.30 3.81 -8.75
N TYR A 143 0.93 2.71 -8.12
CA TYR A 143 1.86 1.74 -7.56
C TYR A 143 1.63 0.33 -8.13
N SER A 144 2.67 -0.51 -7.99
CA SER A 144 2.68 -1.87 -8.52
C SER A 144 1.73 -2.81 -7.78
N LEU A 145 1.19 -3.78 -8.49
CA LEU A 145 0.45 -4.91 -7.90
C LEU A 145 1.28 -5.73 -6.90
N ASP A 146 2.61 -5.66 -6.99
CA ASP A 146 3.51 -6.36 -6.08
C ASP A 146 3.40 -5.88 -4.62
N ILE A 147 2.70 -4.76 -4.37
CA ILE A 147 2.47 -4.22 -3.02
C ILE A 147 1.12 -4.67 -2.45
N PRO A 148 -0.05 -4.44 -3.10
CA PRO A 148 -1.33 -4.83 -2.52
C PRO A 148 -1.58 -6.35 -2.57
N LEU A 149 -1.02 -7.09 -3.53
CA LEU A 149 -1.20 -8.55 -3.58
C LEU A 149 -0.72 -9.26 -2.32
N PRO A 150 0.54 -9.10 -1.86
CA PRO A 150 0.98 -9.71 -0.62
C PRO A 150 0.21 -9.19 0.61
N ALA A 151 -0.10 -7.89 0.68
CA ALA A 151 -0.86 -7.32 1.79
C ALA A 151 -2.25 -7.97 1.91
N ILE A 152 -2.99 -8.10 0.81
CA ILE A 152 -4.32 -8.72 0.79
C ILE A 152 -4.23 -10.22 1.13
N LYS A 153 -3.24 -10.95 0.60
CA LYS A 153 -3.02 -12.37 0.89
C LYS A 153 -2.73 -12.61 2.37
N MET A 154 -1.88 -11.77 2.97
CA MET A 154 -1.41 -11.90 4.36
C MET A 154 -2.47 -11.47 5.38
N PHE A 155 -3.25 -10.45 5.07
CA PHE A 155 -4.03 -9.73 6.10
C PHE A 155 -5.53 -9.83 5.93
N SER A 156 -6.04 -10.56 4.91
CA SER A 156 -7.49 -10.74 4.71
C SER A 156 -7.89 -12.18 4.40
N TRP A 157 -9.12 -12.57 4.79
CA TRP A 157 -9.79 -13.75 4.30
C TRP A 157 -10.39 -13.51 2.90
N LYS A 158 -10.74 -14.57 2.16
CA LYS A 158 -11.37 -14.42 0.82
C LYS A 158 -12.72 -13.69 0.89
N GLU A 159 -13.42 -13.81 2.00
CA GLU A 159 -14.75 -13.24 2.20
C GLU A 159 -14.71 -11.79 2.72
N ASP A 160 -13.53 -11.29 3.10
CA ASP A 160 -13.38 -9.93 3.62
C ASP A 160 -13.65 -8.84 2.55
N ILE A 161 -13.99 -7.65 3.05
CA ILE A 161 -14.03 -6.42 2.26
C ILE A 161 -12.73 -5.66 2.48
N VAL A 162 -12.07 -5.29 1.40
CA VAL A 162 -10.91 -4.41 1.39
C VAL A 162 -11.36 -3.00 1.05
N LEU A 163 -11.09 -2.04 1.93
CA LEU A 163 -11.35 -0.62 1.70
C LEU A 163 -10.06 0.09 1.31
N ASP A 164 -10.07 0.82 0.20
CA ASP A 164 -9.00 1.73 -0.21
C ASP A 164 -9.55 3.16 -0.29
N PRO A 165 -9.19 4.05 0.65
CA PRO A 165 -9.69 5.42 0.69
C PRO A 165 -8.99 6.36 -0.30
N PHE A 166 -7.94 5.89 -0.98
CA PHE A 166 -7.14 6.64 -1.95
C PHE A 166 -6.96 5.83 -3.24
N PHE A 167 -8.09 5.47 -3.85
CA PHE A 167 -8.18 4.38 -4.83
C PHE A 167 -7.38 4.58 -6.12
N GLY A 168 -7.18 5.84 -6.54
CA GLY A 168 -6.38 6.18 -7.71
C GLY A 168 -6.78 5.41 -8.98
N SER A 169 -5.82 4.70 -9.57
CA SER A 169 -6.04 3.86 -10.77
C SER A 169 -6.64 2.48 -10.46
N GLY A 170 -7.06 2.20 -9.22
CA GLY A 170 -7.74 0.97 -8.82
C GLY A 170 -6.84 -0.26 -8.67
N THR A 171 -5.56 -0.09 -8.37
CA THR A 171 -4.62 -1.23 -8.24
C THR A 171 -5.02 -2.17 -7.11
N THR A 172 -5.48 -1.62 -5.97
CA THR A 172 -6.03 -2.42 -4.85
C THR A 172 -7.26 -3.21 -5.26
N GLY A 173 -8.20 -2.58 -5.98
CA GLY A 173 -9.41 -3.25 -6.48
C GLY A 173 -9.09 -4.37 -7.46
N LEU A 174 -8.13 -4.13 -8.37
CA LEU A 174 -7.66 -5.15 -9.30
C LEU A 174 -7.02 -6.35 -8.57
N ALA A 175 -6.20 -6.09 -7.53
CA ALA A 175 -5.64 -7.13 -6.70
C ALA A 175 -6.72 -7.93 -5.96
N CYS A 176 -7.78 -7.26 -5.49
CA CYS A 176 -8.94 -7.92 -4.87
C CYS A 176 -9.68 -8.85 -5.84
N GLU A 177 -9.94 -8.40 -7.07
CA GLU A 177 -10.55 -9.23 -8.11
C GLU A 177 -9.70 -10.48 -8.42
N MET A 178 -8.37 -10.30 -8.54
CA MET A 178 -7.44 -11.41 -8.76
C MET A 178 -7.47 -12.45 -7.64
N LEU A 179 -7.74 -12.02 -6.42
CA LEU A 179 -7.69 -12.83 -5.20
C LEU A 179 -9.08 -13.25 -4.69
N GLY A 180 -10.17 -12.81 -5.35
CA GLY A 180 -11.54 -13.12 -4.97
C GLY A 180 -11.97 -12.44 -3.67
N ARG A 181 -11.49 -11.22 -3.38
CA ARG A 181 -11.96 -10.36 -2.28
C ARG A 181 -12.99 -9.38 -2.80
N ARG A 182 -13.91 -8.98 -1.92
CA ARG A 182 -14.77 -7.82 -2.17
C ARG A 182 -13.96 -6.55 -1.88
N TRP A 183 -14.31 -5.44 -2.50
CA TRP A 183 -13.59 -4.19 -2.30
C TRP A 183 -14.50 -2.97 -2.36
N ILE A 184 -14.07 -1.90 -1.73
CA ILE A 184 -14.65 -0.56 -1.80
C ILE A 184 -13.49 0.39 -2.06
N GLY A 185 -13.56 1.16 -3.15
CA GLY A 185 -12.57 2.20 -3.49
C GLY A 185 -13.22 3.58 -3.39
N ILE A 186 -12.52 4.53 -2.80
CA ILE A 186 -12.91 5.94 -2.72
C ILE A 186 -11.88 6.76 -3.49
N GLU A 187 -12.35 7.56 -4.44
CA GLU A 187 -11.51 8.42 -5.27
C GLU A 187 -12.24 9.73 -5.56
N LEU A 188 -11.56 10.86 -5.40
CA LEU A 188 -12.13 12.20 -5.63
C LEU A 188 -12.12 12.59 -7.10
N SER A 189 -11.11 12.14 -7.85
CA SER A 189 -10.96 12.46 -9.27
C SER A 189 -11.85 11.56 -10.13
N GLU A 190 -12.85 12.12 -10.78
CA GLU A 190 -13.70 11.39 -11.72
C GLU A 190 -12.89 10.72 -12.84
N ASN A 191 -11.84 11.39 -13.31
CA ASN A 191 -10.94 10.82 -14.31
C ASN A 191 -10.25 9.55 -13.80
N TYR A 192 -9.75 9.56 -12.56
CA TYR A 192 -9.11 8.39 -11.96
C TYR A 192 -10.13 7.29 -11.68
N GLN A 193 -11.35 7.62 -11.25
CA GLN A 193 -12.44 6.66 -11.11
C GLN A 193 -12.72 5.94 -12.44
N ASN A 194 -12.82 6.69 -13.55
CA ASN A 194 -13.07 6.12 -14.87
C ASN A 194 -11.95 5.19 -15.32
N ILE A 195 -10.68 5.56 -15.06
CA ILE A 195 -9.50 4.70 -15.33
C ILE A 195 -9.60 3.41 -14.51
N ALA A 196 -9.87 3.50 -13.21
CA ALA A 196 -9.97 2.35 -12.31
C ALA A 196 -11.08 1.40 -12.73
N VAL A 197 -12.29 1.93 -12.98
CA VAL A 197 -13.46 1.14 -13.38
C VAL A 197 -13.21 0.43 -14.72
N LYS A 198 -12.64 1.12 -15.70
CA LYS A 198 -12.30 0.50 -16.99
C LYS A 198 -11.28 -0.64 -16.80
N ARG A 199 -10.19 -0.39 -16.09
CA ARG A 199 -9.11 -1.36 -15.85
C ARG A 199 -9.64 -2.64 -15.18
N ILE A 200 -10.47 -2.49 -14.17
CA ILE A 200 -11.04 -3.63 -13.44
C ILE A 200 -12.07 -4.38 -14.31
N LYS A 201 -12.95 -3.66 -15.02
CA LYS A 201 -13.92 -4.28 -15.94
C LYS A 201 -13.22 -5.09 -17.04
N ASP A 202 -12.18 -4.55 -17.63
CA ASP A 202 -11.41 -5.24 -18.69
C ASP A 202 -10.78 -6.54 -18.15
N TYR A 203 -10.20 -6.50 -16.93
CA TYR A 203 -9.67 -7.69 -16.28
C TYR A 203 -10.77 -8.76 -16.07
N VAL A 204 -11.91 -8.37 -15.47
CA VAL A 204 -13.02 -9.28 -15.19
C VAL A 204 -13.58 -9.91 -16.48
N LYS A 205 -13.72 -9.11 -17.54
CA LYS A 205 -14.16 -9.59 -18.85
C LYS A 205 -13.21 -10.66 -19.41
N ILE A 206 -11.90 -10.41 -19.37
CA ILE A 206 -10.89 -11.37 -19.84
C ILE A 206 -10.97 -12.68 -19.03
N GLN A 207 -11.14 -12.60 -17.69
CA GLN A 207 -11.24 -13.81 -16.87
C GLN A 207 -12.52 -14.62 -17.14
N ARG A 208 -13.65 -13.96 -17.41
CA ARG A 208 -14.91 -14.63 -17.81
C ARG A 208 -14.74 -15.36 -19.14
N SER A 209 -14.23 -14.69 -20.16
CA SER A 209 -13.99 -15.31 -21.48
C SER A 209 -13.09 -16.54 -21.37
N LYS A 210 -12.04 -16.50 -20.54
CA LYS A 210 -11.18 -17.68 -20.34
C LYS A 210 -11.90 -18.88 -19.69
N LYS A 211 -12.90 -18.64 -18.82
CA LYS A 211 -13.67 -19.71 -18.18
C LYS A 211 -14.71 -20.35 -19.10
N GLU A 212 -15.11 -19.66 -20.16
CA GLU A 212 -16.06 -20.20 -21.15
C GLU A 212 -15.41 -21.15 -22.17
N PHE A 213 -14.08 -21.16 -22.25
CA PHE A 213 -13.30 -22.01 -23.17
C PHE A 213 -12.68 -23.26 -22.51
N PHE A 214 -12.95 -23.50 -21.21
CA PHE A 214 -12.54 -24.69 -20.46
C PHE A 214 -13.72 -25.32 -19.71
#